data_6b66995f430ddb8dd5284b34710a9f3c
#
_entry.id   6b66995f430ddb8dd5284b34710a9f3c
#
_cell.length_a   1.000
_cell.length_b   1.000
_cell.length_c   1.000
_cell.angle_alpha   90.00
_cell.angle_beta   90.00
_cell.angle_gamma   90.00
#
_symmetry.space_group_name_H-M   'P 1'
#
loop_
_entity.id
_entity.type
_entity.pdbx_description
1 polymer ?
#
loop_
_entity_poly.entity_id
_entity_poly.type
_entity_poly.pdbx_seq_one_letter_code
_entity_poly.pdbx_strand_id
1 'polypeptide(L)'
;MEASDTGTSALSDRATVRRHPERAAYDRATIDAILDEALVAHVGFVREGSPVVIPLSYGRSGDTLYLHGSNVSRTLGALASGADICFTVTLLDALVLARSTFHHSLNYRSVVVFGKGRLVTDPAEKERALECIVEHIVPGRTRDAREPNASELAATSVIALTIDEASAKSRNEPPVDLAADLTRATWAGVLPIVQHYGPPIADSFVSAGLEPAETIVSYERPRAVPRER
;
A
#
# COMPACT_ATOMS: atom_id res chain seq x y z
N MET A 1 27.43 -14.20 16.61
CA MET A 1 27.07 -13.47 15.39
C MET A 1 25.93 -14.28 14.75
N GLU A 2 24.72 -14.07 15.29
CA GLU A 2 23.52 -14.77 14.84
C GLU A 2 23.05 -14.14 13.55
N ALA A 3 22.91 -14.98 12.52
CA ALA A 3 22.31 -14.59 11.27
C ALA A 3 20.83 -14.25 11.52
N SER A 4 20.42 -13.02 11.22
CA SER A 4 19.03 -12.63 11.22
C SER A 4 18.29 -13.50 10.18
N ASP A 5 17.39 -14.32 10.68
CA ASP A 5 16.41 -15.06 9.88
C ASP A 5 15.59 -14.04 9.08
N THR A 6 15.92 -13.88 7.80
CA THR A 6 15.10 -13.10 6.87
C THR A 6 13.89 -13.96 6.53
N GLY A 7 12.86 -13.89 7.37
CA GLY A 7 11.63 -14.64 7.23
C GLY A 7 11.05 -14.51 5.82
N THR A 8 11.15 -15.57 5.04
CA THR A 8 10.47 -15.71 3.76
C THR A 8 8.99 -15.90 4.08
N SER A 9 8.11 -15.04 3.55
CA SER A 9 6.66 -15.21 3.66
C SER A 9 6.26 -16.62 3.20
N ALA A 10 5.40 -17.29 3.96
CA ALA A 10 4.94 -18.65 3.62
C ALA A 10 4.28 -18.64 2.24
N LEU A 11 4.83 -19.42 1.30
CA LEU A 11 4.31 -19.56 -0.05
C LEU A 11 3.08 -20.47 -0.03
N SER A 12 1.90 -19.86 0.14
CA SER A 12 0.66 -20.57 -0.15
C SER A 12 0.39 -20.58 -1.67
N ASP A 13 -0.46 -21.49 -2.11
CA ASP A 13 -0.82 -21.60 -3.53
C ASP A 13 -1.45 -20.29 -4.06
N ARG A 14 -2.25 -19.60 -3.25
CA ARG A 14 -2.90 -18.33 -3.61
C ARG A 14 -1.93 -17.13 -3.63
N ALA A 15 -0.85 -17.15 -2.84
CA ALA A 15 0.19 -16.12 -2.83
C ALA A 15 1.25 -16.35 -3.91
N THR A 16 1.31 -17.55 -4.52
CA THR A 16 2.31 -17.88 -5.53
C THR A 16 2.03 -17.19 -6.86
N VAL A 17 2.96 -16.38 -7.34
CA VAL A 17 2.89 -15.70 -8.64
C VAL A 17 3.22 -16.70 -9.75
N ARG A 18 2.22 -17.16 -10.51
CA ARG A 18 2.37 -18.17 -11.57
C ARG A 18 2.74 -17.57 -12.92
N ARG A 19 2.15 -16.41 -13.27
CA ARG A 19 2.45 -15.73 -14.55
C ARG A 19 3.57 -14.73 -14.37
N HIS A 20 4.64 -14.85 -15.14
CA HIS A 20 5.86 -14.05 -15.00
C HIS A 20 6.47 -14.19 -13.59
N PRO A 21 6.83 -15.42 -13.18
CA PRO A 21 7.39 -15.67 -11.84
C PRO A 21 8.72 -14.95 -11.59
N GLU A 22 9.44 -14.63 -12.66
CA GLU A 22 10.68 -13.82 -12.61
C GLU A 22 10.47 -12.40 -12.07
N ARG A 23 9.22 -11.93 -12.05
CA ARG A 23 8.83 -10.61 -11.50
C ARG A 23 8.37 -10.69 -10.06
N ALA A 24 8.28 -11.88 -9.50
CA ALA A 24 7.84 -12.08 -8.13
C ALA A 24 8.98 -11.85 -7.14
N ALA A 25 8.62 -11.33 -5.96
CA ALA A 25 9.46 -11.30 -4.78
C ALA A 25 8.63 -11.70 -3.57
N TYR A 26 9.26 -12.46 -2.67
CA TYR A 26 8.61 -12.98 -1.46
C TYR A 26 9.36 -12.58 -0.19
N ASP A 27 10.49 -11.90 -0.35
CA ASP A 27 11.26 -11.37 0.78
C ASP A 27 10.55 -10.18 1.42
N ARG A 28 10.59 -10.14 2.75
CA ARG A 28 9.90 -9.13 3.55
C ARG A 28 10.36 -7.72 3.25
N ALA A 29 11.66 -7.53 3.00
CA ALA A 29 12.20 -6.20 2.72
C ALA A 29 11.57 -5.57 1.48
N THR A 30 11.40 -6.34 0.39
CA THR A 30 10.72 -5.89 -0.82
C THR A 30 9.22 -5.62 -0.59
N ILE A 31 8.54 -6.53 0.12
CA ILE A 31 7.12 -6.39 0.44
C ILE A 31 6.89 -5.15 1.31
N ASP A 32 7.64 -5.02 2.40
CA ASP A 32 7.52 -3.91 3.34
C ASP A 32 7.80 -2.56 2.69
N ALA A 33 8.84 -2.47 1.85
CA ALA A 33 9.16 -1.22 1.16
C ALA A 33 8.03 -0.73 0.23
N ILE A 34 7.35 -1.64 -0.48
CA ILE A 34 6.21 -1.29 -1.33
C ILE A 34 5.00 -0.90 -0.47
N LEU A 35 4.75 -1.62 0.63
CA LEU A 35 3.67 -1.29 1.57
C LEU A 35 3.92 0.06 2.25
N ASP A 36 5.16 0.40 2.61
CA ASP A 36 5.51 1.66 3.25
C ASP A 36 5.41 2.87 2.29
N GLU A 37 5.60 2.65 0.99
CA GLU A 37 5.44 3.71 -0.02
C GLU A 37 3.96 3.98 -0.37
N ALA A 38 3.12 2.94 -0.46
CA ALA A 38 1.73 3.09 -0.86
C ALA A 38 0.88 3.73 0.26
N LEU A 39 -0.13 4.53 -0.13
CA LEU A 39 -1.04 5.21 0.81
C LEU A 39 -2.42 4.55 0.89
N VAL A 40 -2.82 3.90 -0.18
CA VAL A 40 -4.16 3.31 -0.31
C VAL A 40 -4.05 1.86 -0.72
N ALA A 41 -4.75 1.01 0.01
CA ALA A 41 -4.95 -0.38 -0.36
C ALA A 41 -6.36 -0.60 -0.90
N HIS A 42 -6.49 -1.54 -1.82
CA HIS A 42 -7.77 -2.10 -2.24
C HIS A 42 -8.00 -3.39 -1.45
N VAL A 43 -8.99 -3.37 -0.58
CA VAL A 43 -9.31 -4.48 0.32
C VAL A 43 -10.49 -5.25 -0.25
N GLY A 44 -10.21 -6.45 -0.77
CA GLY A 44 -11.19 -7.38 -1.34
C GLY A 44 -11.64 -8.41 -0.33
N PHE A 45 -12.93 -8.71 -0.30
CA PHE A 45 -13.54 -9.76 0.53
C PHE A 45 -14.90 -10.17 -0.06
N VAL A 46 -15.46 -11.27 0.44
CA VAL A 46 -16.82 -11.71 0.06
C VAL A 46 -17.80 -11.35 1.18
N ARG A 47 -18.91 -10.71 0.82
CA ARG A 47 -20.00 -10.43 1.73
C ARG A 47 -21.31 -10.91 1.13
N GLU A 48 -22.02 -11.77 1.85
CA GLU A 48 -23.32 -12.33 1.41
C GLU A 48 -23.26 -12.96 0.01
N GLY A 49 -22.14 -13.68 -0.28
CA GLY A 49 -21.88 -14.31 -1.55
C GLY A 49 -21.41 -13.38 -2.68
N SER A 50 -21.34 -12.07 -2.45
CA SER A 50 -20.92 -11.07 -3.44
C SER A 50 -19.49 -10.58 -3.17
N PRO A 51 -18.62 -10.47 -4.21
CA PRO A 51 -17.31 -9.86 -4.06
C PRO A 51 -17.45 -8.36 -3.82
N VAL A 52 -16.66 -7.85 -2.88
CA VAL A 52 -16.60 -6.42 -2.54
C VAL A 52 -15.13 -6.00 -2.55
N VAL A 53 -14.82 -4.84 -3.11
CA VAL A 53 -13.48 -4.23 -3.07
C VAL A 53 -13.64 -2.77 -2.64
N ILE A 54 -12.95 -2.39 -1.56
CA ILE A 54 -13.03 -1.03 -0.99
C ILE A 54 -11.61 -0.45 -0.89
N PRO A 55 -11.36 0.76 -1.40
CA PRO A 55 -10.12 1.48 -1.14
C PRO A 55 -10.11 2.00 0.30
N LEU A 56 -9.03 1.74 1.03
CA LEU A 56 -8.83 2.17 2.41
C LEU A 56 -7.40 2.67 2.60
N SER A 57 -7.22 3.71 3.41
CA SER A 57 -5.94 4.03 4.00
C SER A 57 -5.60 3.00 5.08
N TYR A 58 -4.32 2.82 5.34
CA TYR A 58 -3.83 1.82 6.29
C TYR A 58 -2.55 2.31 6.98
N GLY A 59 -2.10 1.57 7.97
CA GLY A 59 -0.77 1.69 8.55
C GLY A 59 -0.12 0.31 8.68
N ARG A 60 1.21 0.24 8.66
CA ARG A 60 1.97 -0.97 8.89
C ARG A 60 2.88 -0.81 10.12
N SER A 61 2.82 -1.78 11.01
CA SER A 61 3.75 -1.88 12.14
C SER A 61 4.27 -3.32 12.23
N GLY A 62 5.55 -3.50 11.94
CA GLY A 62 6.14 -4.84 11.86
C GLY A 62 5.40 -5.72 10.85
N ASP A 63 4.87 -6.84 11.31
CA ASP A 63 4.15 -7.83 10.49
C ASP A 63 2.65 -7.57 10.41
N THR A 64 2.16 -6.43 10.88
CA THR A 64 0.73 -6.15 10.98
C THR A 64 0.35 -4.92 10.15
N LEU A 65 -0.70 -5.09 9.35
CA LEU A 65 -1.42 -4.02 8.66
C LEU A 65 -2.65 -3.64 9.49
N TYR A 66 -2.85 -2.37 9.73
CA TYR A 66 -4.00 -1.83 10.44
C TYR A 66 -4.91 -1.07 9.49
N LEU A 67 -6.20 -1.42 9.52
CA LEU A 67 -7.29 -0.74 8.82
C LEU A 67 -8.24 -0.13 9.84
N HIS A 68 -8.80 1.04 9.55
CA HIS A 68 -9.76 1.65 10.47
C HIS A 68 -11.00 2.17 9.74
N GLY A 69 -12.03 2.41 10.51
CA GLY A 69 -13.26 3.04 10.04
C GLY A 69 -14.31 3.13 11.15
N SER A 70 -15.48 3.64 10.79
CA SER A 70 -16.59 3.72 11.74
C SER A 70 -16.98 2.35 12.27
N ASN A 71 -17.33 2.25 13.56
CA ASN A 71 -17.82 1.02 14.20
C ASN A 71 -19.16 0.52 13.62
N VAL A 72 -19.92 1.36 12.90
CA VAL A 72 -21.14 0.98 12.17
C VAL A 72 -20.88 0.62 10.70
N SER A 73 -19.61 0.60 10.28
CA SER A 73 -19.23 0.25 8.90
C SER A 73 -19.50 -1.22 8.60
N ARG A 74 -20.31 -1.50 7.58
CA ARG A 74 -20.56 -2.87 7.10
C ARG A 74 -19.29 -3.55 6.61
N THR A 75 -18.35 -2.78 6.06
CA THR A 75 -17.04 -3.29 5.63
C THR A 75 -16.24 -3.77 6.84
N LEU A 76 -16.03 -2.91 7.85
CA LEU A 76 -15.27 -3.26 9.05
C LEU A 76 -15.93 -4.44 9.80
N GLY A 77 -17.27 -4.47 9.86
CA GLY A 77 -18.02 -5.60 10.43
C GLY A 77 -17.74 -6.92 9.71
N ALA A 78 -17.70 -6.93 8.38
CA ALA A 78 -17.38 -8.13 7.60
C ALA A 78 -15.91 -8.57 7.81
N LEU A 79 -14.97 -7.64 7.82
CA LEU A 79 -13.57 -7.95 8.08
C LEU A 79 -13.35 -8.47 9.51
N ALA A 80 -14.07 -7.90 10.49
CA ALA A 80 -14.02 -8.35 11.89
C ALA A 80 -14.62 -9.74 12.11
N SER A 81 -15.57 -10.17 11.27
CA SER A 81 -16.22 -11.48 11.38
C SER A 81 -15.39 -12.65 10.84
N GLY A 82 -14.15 -12.41 10.43
CA GLY A 82 -13.23 -13.44 9.95
C GLY A 82 -13.36 -13.77 8.45
N ALA A 83 -13.93 -12.86 7.66
CA ALA A 83 -13.91 -12.99 6.21
C ALA A 83 -12.48 -13.12 5.68
N ASP A 84 -12.28 -13.95 4.64
CA ASP A 84 -11.02 -13.95 3.91
C ASP A 84 -10.81 -12.61 3.22
N ILE A 85 -9.61 -12.05 3.40
CA ILE A 85 -9.21 -10.75 2.89
C ILE A 85 -8.16 -10.94 1.80
N CYS A 86 -8.31 -10.20 0.71
CA CYS A 86 -7.27 -9.91 -0.26
C CYS A 86 -6.94 -8.41 -0.15
N PHE A 87 -5.82 -8.09 0.48
CA PHE A 87 -5.32 -6.72 0.59
C PHE A 87 -4.30 -6.48 -0.52
N THR A 88 -4.48 -5.43 -1.32
CA THR A 88 -3.62 -5.15 -2.46
C THR A 88 -3.23 -3.67 -2.52
N VAL A 89 -1.94 -3.42 -2.79
CA VAL A 89 -1.43 -2.09 -3.17
C VAL A 89 -0.78 -2.15 -4.54
N THR A 90 -0.84 -1.05 -5.28
CA THR A 90 -0.18 -0.92 -6.59
C THR A 90 0.40 0.47 -6.75
N LEU A 91 1.68 0.53 -7.11
CA LEU A 91 2.40 1.74 -7.48
C LEU A 91 2.68 1.70 -8.98
N LEU A 92 2.26 2.73 -9.70
CA LEU A 92 2.54 2.88 -11.13
C LEU A 92 3.81 3.71 -11.30
N ASP A 93 4.82 3.12 -11.94
CA ASP A 93 6.14 3.74 -12.11
C ASP A 93 6.32 4.36 -13.50
N ALA A 94 5.75 3.75 -14.56
CA ALA A 94 5.85 4.29 -15.91
C ALA A 94 4.86 3.65 -16.90
N LEU A 95 4.59 4.36 -18.00
CA LEU A 95 3.99 3.81 -19.19
C LEU A 95 5.10 3.24 -20.09
N VAL A 96 4.86 2.06 -20.65
CA VAL A 96 5.79 1.40 -21.57
C VAL A 96 5.18 1.40 -22.98
N LEU A 97 5.76 2.23 -23.84
CA LEU A 97 5.26 2.49 -25.19
C LEU A 97 6.11 1.70 -26.19
N ALA A 98 5.50 0.75 -26.84
CA ALA A 98 6.12 -0.10 -27.85
C ALA A 98 5.80 0.39 -29.27
N ARG A 99 6.45 -0.21 -30.28
CA ARG A 99 6.18 0.07 -31.70
C ARG A 99 4.90 -0.58 -32.21
N SER A 100 4.43 -1.61 -31.51
CA SER A 100 3.14 -2.26 -31.74
C SER A 100 2.18 -1.95 -30.59
N THR A 101 0.92 -1.67 -30.88
CA THR A 101 -0.14 -1.44 -29.87
C THR A 101 -0.32 -2.67 -28.96
N PHE A 102 -0.02 -3.85 -29.45
CA PHE A 102 -0.11 -5.11 -28.68
C PHE A 102 0.93 -5.22 -27.58
N HIS A 103 2.11 -4.58 -27.74
CA HIS A 103 3.24 -4.67 -26.81
C HIS A 103 3.33 -3.50 -25.81
N HIS A 104 2.36 -2.58 -25.80
CA HIS A 104 2.27 -1.56 -24.75
C HIS A 104 2.09 -2.22 -23.38
N SER A 105 2.67 -1.62 -22.35
CA SER A 105 2.64 -2.16 -21.00
C SER A 105 2.79 -1.05 -19.96
N LEU A 106 2.89 -1.44 -18.67
CA LEU A 106 3.17 -0.57 -17.54
C LEU A 106 4.39 -1.11 -16.78
N ASN A 107 5.22 -0.21 -16.24
CA ASN A 107 6.11 -0.53 -15.14
C ASN A 107 5.39 -0.23 -13.82
N TYR A 108 5.49 -1.14 -12.88
CA TYR A 108 4.74 -1.09 -11.63
C TYR A 108 5.41 -1.94 -10.55
N ARG A 109 5.02 -1.65 -9.32
CA ARG A 109 5.28 -2.47 -8.13
C ARG A 109 3.95 -2.71 -7.43
N SER A 110 3.71 -3.94 -7.02
CA SER A 110 2.47 -4.31 -6.31
C SER A 110 2.76 -5.33 -5.22
N VAL A 111 1.94 -5.31 -4.17
CA VAL A 111 1.91 -6.33 -3.12
C VAL A 111 0.48 -6.83 -2.98
N VAL A 112 0.34 -8.13 -2.82
CA VAL A 112 -0.90 -8.78 -2.43
C VAL A 112 -0.66 -9.52 -1.13
N VAL A 113 -1.52 -9.29 -0.14
CA VAL A 113 -1.54 -9.99 1.15
C VAL A 113 -2.87 -10.70 1.31
N PHE A 114 -2.82 -11.97 1.68
CA PHE A 114 -4.01 -12.76 2.01
C PHE A 114 -4.03 -13.06 3.50
N GLY A 115 -5.20 -13.06 4.08
CA GLY A 115 -5.37 -13.40 5.50
C GLY A 115 -6.80 -13.19 5.99
N LYS A 116 -6.94 -13.18 7.30
CA LYS A 116 -8.19 -12.89 8.01
C LYS A 116 -7.99 -11.70 8.93
N GLY A 117 -8.97 -10.81 8.94
CA GLY A 117 -8.97 -9.68 9.84
C GLY A 117 -9.25 -10.09 11.29
N ARG A 118 -8.54 -9.48 12.22
CA ARG A 118 -8.81 -9.55 13.66
C ARG A 118 -9.27 -8.17 14.15
N LEU A 119 -10.42 -8.13 14.80
CA LEU A 119 -10.86 -6.90 15.48
C LEU A 119 -9.89 -6.59 16.63
N VAL A 120 -9.37 -5.38 16.66
CA VAL A 120 -8.53 -4.90 17.77
C VAL A 120 -9.46 -4.49 18.91
N THR A 121 -9.39 -5.22 20.03
CA THR A 121 -10.22 -4.99 21.23
C THR A 121 -9.44 -4.39 22.39
N ASP A 122 -8.11 -4.58 22.42
CA ASP A 122 -7.25 -3.94 23.42
C ASP A 122 -7.15 -2.42 23.15
N PRO A 123 -7.50 -1.58 24.14
CA PRO A 123 -7.46 -0.12 23.97
C PRO A 123 -6.07 0.41 23.61
N ALA A 124 -5.02 -0.12 24.25
CA ALA A 124 -3.65 0.32 24.00
C ALA A 124 -3.15 -0.08 22.59
N GLU A 125 -3.53 -1.27 22.09
CA GLU A 125 -3.25 -1.65 20.70
C GLU A 125 -4.01 -0.76 19.72
N LYS A 126 -5.25 -0.42 20.03
CA LYS A 126 -6.09 0.44 19.19
C LYS A 126 -5.53 1.84 19.04
N GLU A 127 -5.07 2.44 20.12
CA GLU A 127 -4.42 3.77 20.11
C GLU A 127 -3.14 3.72 19.25
N ARG A 128 -2.25 2.75 19.49
CA ARG A 128 -1.04 2.56 18.67
C ARG A 128 -1.33 2.31 17.20
N ALA A 129 -2.39 1.57 16.89
CA ALA A 129 -2.79 1.29 15.51
C ALA A 129 -3.29 2.55 14.79
N LEU A 130 -4.07 3.39 15.47
CA LEU A 130 -4.54 4.67 14.91
C LEU A 130 -3.38 5.65 14.73
N GLU A 131 -2.46 5.74 15.69
CA GLU A 131 -1.22 6.50 15.56
C GLU A 131 -0.40 6.00 14.35
N CYS A 132 -0.21 4.67 14.23
CA CYS A 132 0.49 4.05 13.11
C CYS A 132 -0.12 4.42 11.76
N ILE A 133 -1.45 4.48 11.63
CA ILE A 133 -2.12 4.87 10.39
C ILE A 133 -1.87 6.35 10.08
N VAL A 134 -1.90 7.23 11.07
CA VAL A 134 -1.62 8.66 10.88
C VAL A 134 -0.17 8.87 10.47
N GLU A 135 0.78 8.25 11.16
CA GLU A 135 2.22 8.32 10.86
C GLU A 135 2.57 7.68 9.50
N HIS A 136 1.83 6.66 9.08
CA HIS A 136 1.99 6.09 7.74
C HIS A 136 1.59 7.08 6.64
N ILE A 137 0.53 7.87 6.85
CA ILE A 137 0.05 8.86 5.89
C ILE A 137 0.94 10.10 5.89
N VAL A 138 1.20 10.65 7.09
CA VAL A 138 2.02 11.86 7.28
C VAL A 138 2.97 11.64 8.45
N PRO A 139 4.22 11.23 8.20
CA PRO A 139 5.22 11.02 9.25
C PRO A 139 5.43 12.27 10.11
N GLY A 140 5.39 12.11 11.43
CA GLY A 140 5.53 13.17 12.41
C GLY A 140 4.27 13.95 12.73
N ARG A 141 3.12 13.63 12.09
CA ARG A 141 1.86 14.39 12.27
C ARG A 141 1.27 14.24 13.67
N THR A 142 1.47 13.13 14.33
CA THR A 142 0.98 12.89 15.69
C THR A 142 1.57 13.85 16.74
N ARG A 143 2.70 14.49 16.45
CA ARG A 143 3.31 15.51 17.32
C ARG A 143 2.56 16.86 17.29
N ASP A 144 1.91 17.15 16.15
CA ASP A 144 1.24 18.44 15.92
C ASP A 144 -0.28 18.35 16.14
N ALA A 145 -0.86 17.17 15.97
CA ALA A 145 -2.29 16.95 16.13
C ALA A 145 -2.61 16.45 17.55
N ARG A 146 -3.74 16.86 18.10
CA ARG A 146 -4.20 16.32 19.37
C ARG A 146 -4.52 14.83 19.26
N GLU A 147 -4.35 14.11 20.34
CA GLU A 147 -4.79 12.72 20.46
C GLU A 147 -6.32 12.59 20.34
N PRO A 148 -6.80 11.42 19.87
CA PRO A 148 -8.23 11.13 19.79
C PRO A 148 -8.83 11.10 21.20
N ASN A 149 -10.03 11.66 21.36
CA ASN A 149 -10.76 11.57 22.61
C ASN A 149 -11.51 10.24 22.76
N ALA A 150 -12.05 9.97 23.96
CA ALA A 150 -12.74 8.71 24.27
C ALA A 150 -13.94 8.42 23.34
N SER A 151 -14.69 9.45 22.92
CA SER A 151 -15.84 9.27 22.01
C SER A 151 -15.39 8.94 20.59
N GLU A 152 -14.32 9.53 20.11
CA GLU A 152 -13.71 9.24 18.80
C GLU A 152 -13.15 7.79 18.78
N LEU A 153 -12.47 7.40 19.85
CA LEU A 153 -12.01 6.01 20.01
C LEU A 153 -13.18 5.03 20.04
N ALA A 154 -14.24 5.31 20.78
CA ALA A 154 -15.43 4.45 20.88
C ALA A 154 -16.16 4.31 19.51
N ALA A 155 -16.18 5.36 18.70
CA ALA A 155 -16.82 5.39 17.39
C ALA A 155 -16.00 4.69 16.28
N THR A 156 -14.74 4.36 16.55
CA THR A 156 -13.80 3.80 15.55
C THR A 156 -13.57 2.32 15.80
N SER A 157 -13.62 1.50 14.76
CA SER A 157 -13.12 0.12 14.74
C SER A 157 -11.78 0.04 14.04
N VAL A 158 -10.90 -0.83 14.54
CA VAL A 158 -9.61 -1.14 13.94
C VAL A 158 -9.52 -2.63 13.66
N ILE A 159 -9.08 -2.99 12.47
CA ILE A 159 -8.82 -4.37 12.03
C ILE A 159 -7.31 -4.53 11.85
N ALA A 160 -6.74 -5.56 12.47
CA ALA A 160 -5.38 -6.01 12.25
C ALA A 160 -5.37 -7.18 11.25
N LEU A 161 -4.47 -7.13 10.28
CA LEU A 161 -4.21 -8.20 9.30
C LEU A 161 -2.72 -8.52 9.34
N THR A 162 -2.36 -9.76 9.66
CA THR A 162 -0.96 -10.20 9.67
C THR A 162 -0.46 -10.47 8.25
N ILE A 163 0.80 -10.13 7.98
CA ILE A 163 1.45 -10.31 6.67
C ILE A 163 2.12 -11.70 6.65
N ASP A 164 1.33 -12.77 6.70
CA ASP A 164 1.83 -14.15 6.67
C ASP A 164 1.89 -14.73 5.25
N GLU A 165 0.87 -14.47 4.45
CA GLU A 165 0.76 -14.89 3.07
C GLU A 165 0.82 -13.68 2.15
N ALA A 166 1.99 -13.36 1.62
CA ALA A 166 2.18 -12.19 0.77
C ALA A 166 3.07 -12.47 -0.42
N SER A 167 2.87 -11.71 -1.48
CA SER A 167 3.77 -11.66 -2.64
C SER A 167 3.87 -10.24 -3.16
N ALA A 168 5.08 -9.86 -3.56
CA ALA A 168 5.30 -8.67 -4.37
C ALA A 168 5.48 -9.06 -5.83
N LYS A 169 5.06 -8.19 -6.73
CA LYS A 169 5.29 -8.33 -8.17
C LYS A 169 5.68 -6.99 -8.75
N SER A 170 6.79 -6.94 -9.48
CA SER A 170 7.29 -5.73 -10.09
C SER A 170 7.71 -5.94 -11.54
N ARG A 171 7.50 -4.90 -12.35
CA ARG A 171 8.05 -4.78 -13.69
C ARG A 171 8.78 -3.44 -13.80
N ASN A 172 10.03 -3.48 -14.23
CA ASN A 172 10.84 -2.30 -14.52
C ASN A 172 11.67 -2.60 -15.79
N GLU A 173 11.00 -2.61 -16.94
CA GLU A 173 11.58 -3.06 -18.20
C GLU A 173 11.23 -2.09 -19.33
N PRO A 174 12.10 -1.98 -20.35
CA PRO A 174 11.77 -1.28 -21.60
C PRO A 174 10.67 -2.05 -22.38
N PRO A 175 10.16 -1.45 -23.46
CA PRO A 175 9.28 -2.17 -24.37
C PRO A 175 9.99 -3.36 -25.02
N VAL A 176 9.25 -4.45 -25.24
CA VAL A 176 9.73 -5.63 -25.96
C VAL A 176 8.97 -5.71 -27.27
N ASP A 177 9.61 -5.26 -28.36
CA ASP A 177 9.06 -5.30 -29.70
C ASP A 177 9.52 -6.57 -30.43
N LEU A 178 8.75 -7.00 -31.43
CA LEU A 178 9.20 -8.03 -32.38
C LEU A 178 10.31 -7.48 -33.28
N ALA A 179 11.22 -8.34 -33.72
CA ALA A 179 12.32 -7.97 -34.60
C ALA A 179 11.84 -7.26 -35.89
N ALA A 180 10.70 -7.66 -36.41
CA ALA A 180 10.11 -7.04 -37.62
C ALA A 180 9.61 -5.61 -37.36
N ASP A 181 9.31 -5.24 -36.12
CA ASP A 181 8.81 -3.90 -35.76
C ASP A 181 9.96 -2.92 -35.46
N LEU A 182 11.20 -3.39 -35.23
CA LEU A 182 12.33 -2.52 -34.86
C LEU A 182 12.69 -1.49 -35.92
N THR A 183 12.36 -1.74 -37.19
CA THR A 183 12.60 -0.82 -38.32
C THR A 183 11.50 0.21 -38.53
N ARG A 184 10.40 0.14 -37.77
CA ARG A 184 9.28 1.08 -37.88
C ARG A 184 9.70 2.45 -37.36
N ALA A 185 9.37 3.50 -38.08
CA ALA A 185 9.58 4.90 -37.69
C ALA A 185 8.55 5.35 -36.61
N THR A 186 8.43 4.56 -35.53
CA THR A 186 7.56 4.82 -34.40
C THR A 186 8.43 4.93 -33.15
N TRP A 187 8.30 6.03 -32.39
CA TRP A 187 9.01 6.16 -31.11
C TRP A 187 8.54 5.08 -30.15
N ALA A 188 9.47 4.45 -29.46
CA ALA A 188 9.20 3.48 -28.41
C ALA A 188 10.14 3.72 -27.22
N GLY A 189 9.64 3.50 -26.02
CA GLY A 189 10.40 3.77 -24.79
C GLY A 189 9.54 3.74 -23.56
N VAL A 190 10.07 4.28 -22.48
CA VAL A 190 9.42 4.37 -21.18
C VAL A 190 9.12 5.82 -20.87
N LEU A 191 7.86 6.12 -20.51
CA LEU A 191 7.44 7.43 -20.00
C LEU A 191 7.22 7.32 -18.49
N PRO A 192 8.15 7.84 -17.66
CA PRO A 192 8.05 7.77 -16.20
C PRO A 192 6.81 8.50 -15.67
N ILE A 193 6.20 7.94 -14.62
CA ILE A 193 5.17 8.60 -13.81
C ILE A 193 5.88 9.16 -12.58
N VAL A 194 5.71 10.45 -12.34
CA VAL A 194 6.29 11.13 -11.18
C VAL A 194 5.13 11.75 -10.38
N GLN A 195 5.04 11.36 -9.12
CA GLN A 195 4.09 11.95 -8.18
C GLN A 195 4.77 13.05 -7.38
N HIS A 196 4.16 14.24 -7.36
CA HIS A 196 4.63 15.39 -6.57
C HIS A 196 3.52 15.84 -5.62
N TYR A 197 3.93 16.30 -4.45
CA TYR A 197 3.05 17.00 -3.52
C TYR A 197 3.17 18.49 -3.78
N GLY A 198 2.02 19.17 -3.92
CA GLY A 198 1.97 20.61 -4.11
C GLY A 198 2.21 21.37 -2.79
N PRO A 199 2.30 22.71 -2.86
CA PRO A 199 2.38 23.51 -1.65
C PRO A 199 1.13 23.29 -0.77
N PRO A 200 1.30 23.31 0.58
CA PRO A 200 0.17 23.17 1.49
C PRO A 200 -0.86 24.29 1.30
N ILE A 201 -2.13 23.93 1.38
CA ILE A 201 -3.25 24.87 1.30
C ILE A 201 -3.92 24.90 2.66
N ALA A 202 -3.86 26.05 3.35
CA ALA A 202 -4.50 26.24 4.65
C ALA A 202 -6.02 26.22 4.52
N ASP A 203 -6.71 25.68 5.53
CA ASP A 203 -8.15 25.83 5.66
C ASP A 203 -8.53 27.22 6.22
N SER A 204 -9.82 27.53 6.20
CA SER A 204 -10.32 28.86 6.63
C SER A 204 -10.21 29.14 8.11
N PHE A 205 -9.86 28.15 8.95
CA PHE A 205 -9.75 28.27 10.40
C PHE A 205 -8.29 28.35 10.87
N VAL A 206 -7.32 28.23 9.97
CA VAL A 206 -5.92 28.44 10.33
C VAL A 206 -5.70 29.91 10.73
N SER A 207 -5.15 30.13 11.91
CA SER A 207 -4.85 31.48 12.41
C SER A 207 -3.86 32.19 11.50
N ALA A 208 -4.05 33.50 11.31
CA ALA A 208 -3.14 34.31 10.52
C ALA A 208 -1.69 34.23 11.05
N GLY A 209 -0.75 33.91 10.18
CA GLY A 209 0.67 33.74 10.52
C GLY A 209 1.04 32.36 11.09
N LEU A 210 0.12 31.42 11.17
CA LEU A 210 0.45 30.04 11.52
C LEU A 210 0.90 29.30 10.26
N GLU A 211 2.18 28.97 10.21
CA GLU A 211 2.78 28.22 9.11
C GLU A 211 2.62 26.71 9.31
N PRO A 212 2.56 25.92 8.22
CA PRO A 212 2.56 24.46 8.32
C PRO A 212 3.88 23.96 8.90
N ALA A 213 3.83 22.85 9.66
CA ALA A 213 5.02 22.22 10.18
C ALA A 213 5.98 21.79 9.05
N GLU A 214 7.28 21.73 9.35
CA GLU A 214 8.33 21.34 8.39
C GLU A 214 8.03 19.96 7.75
N THR A 215 7.49 19.02 8.51
CA THR A 215 7.08 17.69 8.04
C THR A 215 6.00 17.73 6.96
N ILE A 216 5.25 18.82 6.86
CA ILE A 216 4.22 19.03 5.83
C ILE A 216 4.84 19.76 4.63
N VAL A 217 5.67 20.78 4.88
CA VAL A 217 6.33 21.56 3.82
C VAL A 217 7.29 20.70 3.01
N SER A 218 8.06 19.84 3.69
CA SER A 218 9.05 18.93 3.12
C SER A 218 8.52 17.50 2.91
N TYR A 219 7.19 17.34 2.84
CA TYR A 219 6.60 16.02 2.77
C TYR A 219 7.01 15.23 1.53
N GLU A 220 7.65 14.11 1.75
CA GLU A 220 8.01 13.13 0.72
C GLU A 220 7.65 11.72 1.19
N ARG A 221 7.18 10.89 0.27
CA ARG A 221 7.00 9.45 0.54
C ARG A 221 8.31 8.70 0.41
N PRO A 222 8.56 7.71 1.29
CA PRO A 222 9.63 6.75 1.05
C PRO A 222 9.43 6.10 -0.32
N ARG A 223 10.50 5.95 -1.08
CA ARG A 223 10.44 5.26 -2.38
C ARG A 223 11.12 3.92 -2.25
N ALA A 224 10.37 2.85 -2.47
CA ALA A 224 10.94 1.53 -2.66
C ALA A 224 11.70 1.51 -3.99
N VAL A 225 13.02 1.40 -3.92
CA VAL A 225 13.86 1.34 -5.12
C VAL A 225 13.52 0.06 -5.89
N PRO A 226 13.16 0.14 -7.19
CA PRO A 226 13.02 -1.05 -8.02
C PRO A 226 14.33 -1.84 -7.99
N ARG A 227 14.26 -3.18 -7.91
CA ARG A 227 15.47 -4.01 -8.03
C ARG A 227 16.16 -3.70 -9.36
N GLU A 228 17.41 -3.25 -9.30
CA GLU A 228 18.28 -3.25 -10.47
C GLU A 228 18.49 -4.72 -10.90
N ARG A 229 18.37 -4.97 -12.20
CA ARG A 229 18.66 -6.30 -12.79
C ARG A 229 20.10 -6.37 -13.21
#